data_8701dae015956b71e5cca45199c3c04d
#
_entry.id   8701dae015956b71e5cca45199c3c04d
#
_cell.length_a   1.000
_cell.length_b   1.000
_cell.length_c   1.000
_cell.angle_alpha   90.00
_cell.angle_beta   90.00
_cell.angle_gamma   90.00
#
_symmetry.space_group_name_H-M   'P 1'
#
loop_
_entity.id
_entity.type
_entity.pdbx_description
1 polymer ?
#
loop_
_entity_poly.entity_id
_entity_poly.type
_entity_poly.pdbx_seq_one_letter_code
_entity_poly.pdbx_strand_id
1 'polypeptide(L)'
;MHFCLTGQYTPQALKNIVENPATNRYEAAKNLTEAAGGKLISMYSTATDGPGVLVIIDVPDPNAAPAISGIAVESGTLHHVKLTRLWTQDEIKKVRQTASELRGAFKPPGK
;
A
#
# COMPACT_ATOMS: atom_id res chain seq x y z
N MET A 1 0.56 -9.51 -7.19
CA MET A 1 1.52 -8.42 -6.96
C MET A 1 1.33 -7.83 -5.57
N HIS A 2 2.41 -7.68 -4.85
CA HIS A 2 2.38 -7.17 -3.49
C HIS A 2 2.60 -5.66 -3.44
N PHE A 3 1.84 -5.01 -2.57
CA PHE A 3 1.97 -3.57 -2.32
C PHE A 3 1.91 -3.30 -0.82
N CYS A 4 2.62 -2.28 -0.39
CA CYS A 4 2.53 -1.75 0.96
C CYS A 4 1.89 -0.36 0.89
N LEU A 5 0.81 -0.18 1.60
CA LEU A 5 0.12 1.10 1.73
C LEU A 5 0.32 1.60 3.15
N THR A 6 0.86 2.80 3.30
CA THR A 6 0.93 3.47 4.60
C THR A 6 0.17 4.79 4.52
N GLY A 7 -0.39 5.19 5.63
CA GLY A 7 -1.10 6.46 5.71
C GLY A 7 -1.44 6.78 7.15
N GLN A 8 -1.83 8.03 7.35
CA GLN A 8 -2.27 8.51 8.65
C GLN A 8 -3.77 8.74 8.62
N TYR A 9 -4.43 8.43 9.72
CA TYR A 9 -5.85 8.76 9.85
C TYR A 9 -6.03 10.28 9.83
N THR A 10 -7.05 10.74 9.12
CA THR A 10 -7.45 12.15 9.19
C THR A 10 -7.98 12.44 10.59
N PRO A 11 -7.98 13.72 11.02
CA PRO A 11 -8.57 14.07 12.31
C PRO A 11 -10.02 13.59 12.47
N GLN A 12 -10.82 13.69 11.41
CA GLN A 12 -12.21 13.22 11.43
C GLN A 12 -12.32 11.71 11.61
N ALA A 13 -11.51 10.95 10.87
CA ALA A 13 -11.52 9.50 10.98
C ALA A 13 -11.04 9.05 12.37
N LEU A 14 -9.98 9.69 12.87
CA LEU A 14 -9.46 9.38 14.20
C LEU A 14 -10.49 9.66 15.29
N LYS A 15 -11.21 10.77 15.18
CA LYS A 15 -12.29 11.10 16.10
C LYS A 15 -13.32 9.97 16.15
N ASN A 16 -13.75 9.48 14.99
CA ASN A 16 -14.72 8.40 14.91
C ASN A 16 -14.18 7.10 15.50
N ILE A 17 -12.90 6.80 15.29
CA ILE A 17 -12.26 5.60 15.84
C ILE A 17 -12.17 5.69 17.37
N VAL A 18 -11.80 6.85 17.90
CA VAL A 18 -11.69 7.04 19.36
C VAL A 18 -13.07 6.97 20.02
N GLU A 19 -14.10 7.49 19.39
CA GLU A 19 -15.48 7.39 19.87
C GLU A 19 -16.01 5.95 19.82
N ASN A 20 -15.47 5.13 18.90
CA ASN A 20 -15.87 3.74 18.72
C ASN A 20 -14.62 2.84 18.68
N PRO A 21 -13.96 2.65 19.83
CA PRO A 21 -12.66 1.96 19.85
C PRO A 21 -12.71 0.48 19.47
N ALA A 22 -13.91 -0.11 19.44
CA ALA A 22 -14.11 -1.48 18.97
C ALA A 22 -14.26 -1.57 17.44
N THR A 23 -14.12 -0.46 16.71
CA THR A 23 -14.20 -0.44 15.24
C THR A 23 -13.18 -1.40 14.64
N ASN A 24 -13.65 -2.28 13.75
CA ASN A 24 -12.79 -3.26 13.11
C ASN A 24 -12.23 -2.74 11.79
N ARG A 25 -11.10 -2.03 11.87
CA ARG A 25 -10.44 -1.47 10.67
C ARG A 25 -9.81 -2.56 9.80
N TYR A 26 -9.38 -3.66 10.40
CA TYR A 26 -8.87 -4.81 9.66
C TYR A 26 -9.94 -5.37 8.72
N GLU A 27 -11.16 -5.55 9.20
CA GLU A 27 -12.26 -6.08 8.39
C GLU A 27 -12.60 -5.15 7.24
N ALA A 28 -12.59 -3.83 7.45
CA ALA A 28 -12.83 -2.85 6.41
C ALA A 28 -11.77 -2.92 5.30
N ALA A 29 -10.51 -3.01 5.68
CA ALA A 29 -9.40 -3.13 4.73
C ALA A 29 -9.46 -4.45 3.97
N LYS A 30 -9.78 -5.54 4.65
CA LYS A 30 -9.94 -6.86 4.06
C LYS A 30 -11.05 -6.87 3.01
N ASN A 31 -12.21 -6.33 3.36
CA ASN A 31 -13.36 -6.29 2.45
C ASN A 31 -13.06 -5.48 1.19
N LEU A 32 -12.40 -4.35 1.33
CA LEU A 32 -12.02 -3.52 0.18
C LEU A 32 -11.04 -4.25 -0.72
N THR A 33 -10.02 -4.88 -0.14
CA THR A 33 -9.01 -5.62 -0.90
C THR A 33 -9.63 -6.81 -1.64
N GLU A 34 -10.51 -7.54 -0.99
CA GLU A 34 -11.20 -8.68 -1.60
C GLU A 34 -12.14 -8.23 -2.72
N ALA A 35 -12.79 -7.08 -2.57
CA ALA A 35 -13.63 -6.51 -3.62
C ALA A 35 -12.80 -6.15 -4.87
N ALA A 36 -11.52 -5.87 -4.70
CA ALA A 36 -10.60 -5.63 -5.81
C ALA A 36 -9.96 -6.92 -6.36
N GLY A 37 -10.44 -8.07 -5.93
CA GLY A 37 -9.94 -9.38 -6.36
C GLY A 37 -8.65 -9.81 -5.68
N GLY A 38 -8.25 -9.11 -4.62
CA GLY A 38 -6.99 -9.34 -3.92
C GLY A 38 -7.16 -9.98 -2.55
N LYS A 39 -6.05 -9.95 -1.81
CA LYS A 39 -5.95 -10.55 -0.49
C LYS A 39 -5.18 -9.63 0.45
N LEU A 40 -5.73 -9.40 1.64
CA LEU A 40 -5.04 -8.69 2.70
C LEU A 40 -4.04 -9.65 3.35
N ILE A 41 -2.75 -9.32 3.25
CA ILE A 41 -1.67 -10.15 3.80
C ILE A 41 -1.45 -9.81 5.27
N SER A 42 -1.32 -8.53 5.59
CA SER A 42 -1.13 -8.09 6.97
C SER A 42 -1.51 -6.62 7.13
N MET A 43 -1.86 -6.26 8.35
CA MET A 43 -2.19 -4.89 8.70
C MET A 43 -1.70 -4.58 10.09
N TYR A 44 -1.09 -3.41 10.24
CA TYR A 44 -0.58 -2.92 11.51
C TYR A 44 -1.03 -1.48 11.72
N SER A 45 -1.25 -1.12 12.98
CA SER A 45 -1.38 0.29 13.34
C SER A 45 0.00 0.89 13.51
N THR A 46 0.17 2.13 13.07
CA THR A 46 1.44 2.84 13.14
C THR A 46 1.30 4.12 13.94
N ALA A 47 2.43 4.66 14.38
CA ALA A 47 2.49 5.91 15.12
C ALA A 47 3.54 6.87 14.52
N THR A 48 3.76 6.78 13.21
CA THR A 48 4.68 7.66 12.51
C THR A 48 4.00 9.02 12.29
N ASP A 49 4.46 10.03 13.00
CA ASP A 49 3.90 11.40 12.95
C ASP A 49 2.39 11.44 13.22
N GLY A 50 1.91 10.50 14.01
CA GLY A 50 0.49 10.38 14.37
C GLY A 50 -0.06 8.99 14.10
N PRO A 51 -1.29 8.73 14.55
CA PRO A 51 -1.93 7.43 14.35
C PRO A 51 -2.19 7.13 12.88
N GLY A 52 -1.83 5.93 12.46
CA GLY A 52 -2.00 5.52 11.07
C GLY A 52 -2.03 4.01 10.91
N VAL A 53 -1.84 3.58 9.66
CA VAL A 53 -1.86 2.17 9.28
C VAL A 53 -0.72 1.83 8.33
N LEU A 54 -0.32 0.57 8.38
CA LEU A 54 0.51 -0.07 7.36
C LEU A 54 -0.24 -1.33 6.92
N VAL A 55 -0.51 -1.43 5.63
CA VAL A 55 -1.26 -2.54 5.06
C VAL A 55 -0.45 -3.17 3.94
N ILE A 56 -0.32 -4.49 3.97
CA ILE A 56 0.30 -5.25 2.88
C ILE A 56 -0.79 -6.04 2.18
N ILE A 57 -0.91 -5.85 0.87
CA ILE A 57 -1.92 -6.48 0.05
C ILE A 57 -1.30 -7.21 -1.13
N ASP A 58 -1.98 -8.24 -1.60
CA ASP A 58 -1.65 -8.95 -2.82
C ASP A 58 -2.84 -8.79 -3.78
N VAL A 59 -2.60 -8.16 -4.93
CA VAL A 59 -3.64 -7.90 -5.93
C VAL A 59 -3.20 -8.41 -7.30
N PRO A 60 -4.15 -8.94 -8.10
CA PRO A 60 -3.80 -9.46 -9.44
C PRO A 60 -3.57 -8.37 -10.47
N ASP A 61 -4.22 -7.22 -10.31
CA ASP A 61 -4.15 -6.10 -11.24
C ASP A 61 -3.34 -4.96 -10.62
N PRO A 62 -2.28 -4.48 -11.30
CA PRO A 62 -1.48 -3.36 -10.77
C PRO A 62 -2.30 -2.08 -10.56
N ASN A 63 -3.42 -1.92 -11.27
CA ASN A 63 -4.31 -0.76 -11.11
C ASN A 63 -5.15 -0.84 -9.83
N ALA A 64 -5.33 -2.02 -9.26
CA ALA A 64 -6.12 -2.20 -8.05
C ALA A 64 -5.52 -1.50 -6.83
N ALA A 65 -4.19 -1.52 -6.69
CA ALA A 65 -3.53 -0.92 -5.53
C ALA A 65 -3.70 0.61 -5.47
N PRO A 66 -3.44 1.37 -6.55
CA PRO A 66 -3.74 2.80 -6.55
C PRO A 66 -5.23 3.10 -6.37
N ALA A 67 -6.11 2.25 -6.89
CA ALA A 67 -7.56 2.43 -6.71
C ALA A 67 -7.96 2.28 -5.23
N ILE A 68 -7.44 1.27 -4.55
CA ILE A 68 -7.67 1.07 -3.11
C ILE A 68 -7.17 2.27 -2.32
N SER A 69 -5.96 2.73 -2.61
CA SER A 69 -5.37 3.92 -2.02
C SER A 69 -6.25 5.16 -2.24
N GLY A 70 -6.73 5.34 -3.47
CA GLY A 70 -7.60 6.46 -3.84
C GLY A 70 -8.92 6.45 -3.06
N ILE A 71 -9.53 5.29 -2.87
CA ILE A 71 -10.77 5.17 -2.09
C ILE A 71 -10.51 5.53 -0.62
N ALA A 72 -9.40 5.09 -0.05
CA ALA A 72 -9.06 5.44 1.33
C ALA A 72 -8.91 6.95 1.53
N VAL A 73 -8.33 7.64 0.55
CA VAL A 73 -8.18 9.10 0.59
C VAL A 73 -9.52 9.81 0.31
N GLU A 74 -10.21 9.38 -0.73
CA GLU A 74 -11.48 9.98 -1.14
C GLU A 74 -12.54 9.89 -0.04
N SER A 75 -12.56 8.80 0.71
CA SER A 75 -13.49 8.62 1.84
C SER A 75 -13.19 9.52 3.03
N GLY A 76 -12.06 10.23 3.04
CA GLY A 76 -11.65 11.04 4.18
C GLY A 76 -11.04 10.23 5.31
N THR A 77 -10.72 8.95 5.09
CA THR A 77 -10.17 8.08 6.15
C THR A 77 -8.68 8.30 6.36
N LEU A 78 -7.91 8.36 5.27
CA LEU A 78 -6.45 8.50 5.32
C LEU A 78 -5.97 9.73 4.58
N HIS A 79 -4.84 10.26 5.04
CA HIS A 79 -4.06 11.27 4.33
C HIS A 79 -2.56 10.91 4.45
N HIS A 80 -1.69 11.65 3.74
CA HIS A 80 -0.24 11.40 3.69
C HIS A 80 0.05 9.94 3.31
N VAL A 81 -0.64 9.48 2.27
CA VAL A 81 -0.59 8.09 1.83
C VAL A 81 0.65 7.85 0.98
N LYS A 82 1.31 6.72 1.23
CA LYS A 82 2.40 6.20 0.39
C LYS A 82 2.03 4.80 -0.05
N LEU A 83 2.18 4.55 -1.35
CA LEU A 83 1.97 3.24 -1.94
C LEU A 83 3.28 2.76 -2.52
N THR A 84 3.75 1.60 -2.04
CA THR A 84 5.04 1.04 -2.44
C THR A 84 4.82 -0.33 -3.06
N ARG A 85 5.35 -0.53 -4.28
CA ARG A 85 5.36 -1.85 -4.91
C ARG A 85 6.39 -2.73 -4.20
N LEU A 86 5.98 -3.94 -3.84
CA LEU A 86 6.87 -4.93 -3.25
C LEU A 86 7.06 -6.09 -4.22
N TRP A 87 8.29 -6.59 -4.30
CA TRP A 87 8.60 -7.80 -5.06
C TRP A 87 9.09 -8.87 -4.11
N THR A 88 8.61 -10.09 -4.28
CA THR A 88 9.24 -11.24 -3.61
C THR A 88 10.65 -11.41 -4.17
N GLN A 89 11.49 -12.18 -3.46
CA GLN A 89 12.85 -12.43 -3.93
C GLN A 89 12.88 -13.20 -5.25
N ASP A 90 11.87 -14.02 -5.52
CA ASP A 90 11.75 -14.69 -6.82
C ASP A 90 11.33 -13.72 -7.94
N GLU A 91 10.37 -12.85 -7.66
CA GLU A 91 9.90 -11.86 -8.63
C GLU A 91 11.00 -10.88 -9.03
N ILE A 92 11.81 -10.43 -8.06
CA ILE A 92 12.84 -9.42 -8.32
C ILE A 92 13.96 -9.95 -9.25
N LYS A 93 14.12 -11.24 -9.36
CA LYS A 93 15.11 -11.85 -10.27
C LYS A 93 14.87 -11.43 -11.71
N LYS A 94 13.61 -11.36 -12.15
CA LYS A 94 13.27 -10.92 -13.52
C LYS A 94 13.62 -9.45 -13.74
N VAL A 95 13.36 -8.60 -12.75
CA VAL A 95 13.71 -7.18 -12.81
C VAL A 95 15.22 -7.03 -12.96
N ARG A 96 15.99 -7.77 -12.15
CA ARG A 96 17.46 -7.74 -12.18
C ARG A 96 18.00 -8.27 -13.51
N GLN A 97 17.37 -9.29 -14.07
CA GLN A 97 17.77 -9.84 -15.37
C GLN A 97 17.56 -8.81 -16.48
N THR A 98 16.40 -8.14 -16.49
CA THR A 98 16.12 -7.07 -17.44
C THR A 98 17.11 -5.92 -17.27
N ALA A 99 17.42 -5.53 -16.03
CA ALA A 99 18.41 -4.49 -15.77
C ALA A 99 19.78 -4.86 -16.29
N SER A 100 20.19 -6.14 -16.12
CA SER A 100 21.45 -6.64 -16.68
C SER A 100 21.51 -6.52 -18.20
N GLU A 101 20.41 -6.80 -18.89
CA GLU A 101 20.30 -6.66 -20.33
C GLU A 101 20.36 -5.20 -20.80
N LEU A 102 19.86 -4.26 -19.98
CA LEU A 102 19.79 -2.85 -20.31
C LEU A 102 21.09 -2.08 -20.03
N ARG A 103 21.96 -2.64 -19.20
CA ARG A 103 23.15 -1.89 -18.68
C ARG A 103 24.07 -1.36 -19.77
N GLY A 104 24.14 -2.05 -20.90
CA GLY A 104 24.98 -1.62 -22.03
C GLY A 104 24.43 -0.43 -22.81
N ALA A 105 23.13 -0.15 -22.65
CA ALA A 105 22.46 0.96 -23.36
C ALA A 105 22.50 2.29 -22.60
N PHE A 106 22.92 2.27 -21.33
CA PHE A 106 22.95 3.47 -20.50
C PHE A 106 24.37 3.98 -20.31
N LYS A 107 24.56 5.27 -20.61
CA LYS A 107 25.82 5.95 -20.38
C LYS A 107 25.70 6.80 -19.13
N PRO A 108 26.40 6.47 -18.02
CA PRO A 108 26.32 7.26 -16.81
C PRO A 108 26.94 8.64 -16.97
N PRO A 109 26.54 9.62 -16.13
CA PRO A 109 27.13 10.96 -16.16
C PRO A 109 28.65 10.93 -15.99
N GLY A 110 29.38 11.73 -16.76
CA GLY A 110 30.84 11.81 -16.68
C GLY A 110 31.60 10.73 -17.43
N LYS A 111 30.91 9.90 -18.19
CA LYS A 111 31.50 8.81 -18.96
C LYS A 111 31.48 9.07 -20.46
#